data_42d15d5d63c1a50d715dea9511cbb452
#
_entry.id   42d15d5d63c1a50d715dea9511cbb452
#
_cell.length_a   1.000
_cell.length_b   1.000
_cell.length_c   1.000
_cell.angle_alpha   90.00
_cell.angle_beta   90.00
_cell.angle_gamma   90.00
#
_symmetry.space_group_name_H-M   'P 1'
#
loop_
_entity.id
_entity.type
_entity.pdbx_description
1 polymer ?
#
loop_
_entity_poly.entity_id
_entity_poly.type
_entity_poly.pdbx_seq_one_letter_code
_entity_poly.pdbx_strand_id
1 'polypeptide(L)'
;MDFSGRLPHAFTTPGSSSFVEFLANHAPDLLPSHRAGAAGATGHAAAGSGAQLAPHATTIVALTFGDAGPAGSGGEVGVVMAGDRRATMGSMIANREIEKVFPADEFSAVGIAGTAGIAVELVRLFQLELEHYEKIEGALLSLDGKANRLSTMIRQNLGLAMQGLAVVPLFAGYDLDRGTGRIFSYDVTGGRYEERDHHSVGSGSVFARGSLKKRWHPGLDAQAAVHVAVEALYDAADDDSATGGPDAVRQIWPVVVTVTADGYRRVPDDELAAVAAQIVTERTEQADGNRAARPRAPRTAGQGGDAQ
;
A
#
# COMPACT_ATOMS: atom_id res chain seq x y z
N MET A 1 29.53 17.93 -22.78
CA MET A 1 28.61 17.00 -22.09
C MET A 1 29.45 15.81 -21.70
N ASP A 2 29.79 15.74 -20.44
CA ASP A 2 30.69 14.70 -19.91
C ASP A 2 29.84 13.49 -19.50
N PHE A 3 29.88 12.44 -20.31
CA PHE A 3 29.25 11.15 -20.02
C PHE A 3 30.21 10.30 -19.16
N SER A 4 30.46 10.73 -17.94
CA SER A 4 31.07 9.86 -16.93
C SER A 4 30.00 8.89 -16.42
N GLY A 5 29.90 7.69 -16.91
CA GLY A 5 28.89 6.64 -16.65
C GLY A 5 28.42 6.36 -15.21
N ARG A 6 28.33 7.41 -14.39
CA ARG A 6 27.69 7.39 -13.07
C ARG A 6 26.29 7.97 -13.19
N LEU A 7 25.31 7.20 -12.78
CA LEU A 7 23.94 7.69 -12.61
C LEU A 7 23.96 8.94 -11.70
N PRO A 8 23.19 9.99 -12.04
CA PRO A 8 23.01 11.15 -11.19
C PRO A 8 22.58 10.73 -9.78
N HIS A 9 23.01 11.48 -8.77
CA HIS A 9 22.72 11.17 -7.34
C HIS A 9 21.23 10.96 -7.05
N ALA A 10 20.36 11.59 -7.83
CA ALA A 10 18.92 11.42 -7.79
C ALA A 10 18.44 9.97 -8.00
N PHE A 11 19.20 9.13 -8.70
CA PHE A 11 18.87 7.73 -8.95
C PHE A 11 19.52 6.76 -7.95
N THR A 12 20.37 7.24 -7.06
CA THR A 12 21.09 6.43 -6.08
C THR A 12 20.61 6.64 -4.64
N THR A 13 19.71 7.60 -4.41
CA THR A 13 19.10 7.85 -3.10
C THR A 13 17.89 6.91 -2.93
N PRO A 14 17.70 6.24 -1.78
CA PRO A 14 16.48 5.48 -1.51
C PRO A 14 15.29 6.43 -1.65
N GLY A 15 14.55 6.29 -2.75
CA GLY A 15 13.50 7.23 -3.11
C GLY A 15 12.30 7.10 -2.20
N SER A 16 11.63 8.20 -1.95
CA SER A 16 10.24 8.17 -1.52
C SER A 16 9.41 7.49 -2.61
N SER A 17 8.37 6.77 -2.23
CA SER A 17 7.41 6.16 -3.16
C SER A 17 6.58 7.21 -3.92
N SER A 18 6.84 8.51 -3.72
CA SER A 18 6.18 9.64 -4.36
C SER A 18 7.09 10.30 -5.40
N PHE A 19 6.71 10.18 -6.68
CA PHE A 19 7.40 10.87 -7.77
C PHE A 19 7.37 12.40 -7.62
N VAL A 20 6.32 12.95 -7.03
CA VAL A 20 6.20 14.39 -6.74
C VAL A 20 7.26 14.81 -5.72
N GLU A 21 7.47 14.03 -4.69
CA GLU A 21 8.51 14.26 -3.68
C GLU A 21 9.92 14.08 -4.27
N PHE A 22 10.10 13.10 -5.14
CA PHE A 22 11.34 12.95 -5.92
C PHE A 22 11.62 14.21 -6.76
N LEU A 23 10.63 14.72 -7.49
CA LEU A 23 10.78 15.96 -8.27
C LEU A 23 11.02 17.17 -7.37
N ALA A 24 10.32 17.28 -6.24
CA ALA A 24 10.51 18.37 -5.29
C ALA A 24 11.95 18.43 -4.74
N ASN A 25 12.56 17.27 -4.51
CA ASN A 25 13.89 17.17 -3.94
C ASN A 25 15.02 17.25 -4.97
N HIS A 26 14.79 16.83 -6.21
CA HIS A 26 15.85 16.64 -7.20
C HIS A 26 15.71 17.50 -8.47
N ALA A 27 14.50 17.95 -8.79
CA ALA A 27 14.23 18.77 -9.97
C ALA A 27 12.98 19.66 -9.75
N PRO A 28 13.00 20.56 -8.76
CA PRO A 28 11.84 21.39 -8.42
C PRO A 28 11.32 22.23 -9.60
N ASP A 29 12.20 22.61 -10.52
CA ASP A 29 11.83 23.38 -11.72
C ASP A 29 10.91 22.63 -12.69
N LEU A 30 10.84 21.30 -12.59
CA LEU A 30 9.95 20.45 -13.39
C LEU A 30 8.55 20.32 -12.77
N LEU A 31 8.37 20.76 -11.52
CA LEU A 31 7.05 20.78 -10.91
C LEU A 31 6.14 21.78 -11.61
N PRO A 32 4.87 21.45 -11.85
CA PRO A 32 3.90 22.35 -12.46
C PRO A 32 3.76 23.68 -11.73
N SER A 33 3.95 23.69 -10.42
CA SER A 33 3.94 24.89 -9.55
C SER A 33 5.05 25.89 -9.90
N HIS A 34 6.21 25.45 -10.39
CA HIS A 34 7.30 26.34 -10.80
C HIS A 34 7.16 26.84 -12.24
N ARG A 35 6.52 26.08 -13.13
CA ARG A 35 6.28 26.50 -14.54
C ARG A 35 5.16 27.56 -14.66
N ALA A 36 4.19 27.56 -13.76
CA ALA A 36 3.14 28.57 -13.76
C ALA A 36 3.63 29.97 -13.34
N GLY A 37 4.79 30.07 -12.67
CA GLY A 37 5.37 31.34 -12.23
C GLY A 37 6.20 32.07 -13.28
N ALA A 38 6.56 31.43 -14.40
CA ALA A 38 7.39 32.06 -15.45
C ALA A 38 6.60 32.82 -16.52
N ALA A 39 5.27 32.75 -16.52
CA ALA A 39 4.40 33.45 -17.45
C ALA A 39 3.51 34.49 -16.72
N GLY A 40 4.09 35.61 -16.28
CA GLY A 40 3.34 36.79 -15.86
C GLY A 40 3.43 37.14 -14.38
N ALA A 41 4.42 37.96 -14.05
CA ALA A 41 4.48 38.68 -12.79
C ALA A 41 3.43 39.80 -12.75
N THR A 42 2.28 39.53 -12.17
CA THR A 42 1.44 40.48 -11.40
C THR A 42 0.24 39.75 -10.82
N GLY A 43 0.22 39.58 -9.51
CA GLY A 43 -0.94 39.05 -8.80
C GLY A 43 -0.58 37.96 -7.79
N HIS A 44 -0.74 38.27 -6.53
CA HIS A 44 -0.71 37.31 -5.42
C HIS A 44 -1.78 36.24 -5.65
N ALA A 45 -1.42 35.15 -6.27
CA ALA A 45 -2.26 33.96 -6.36
C ALA A 45 -1.46 32.79 -5.80
N ALA A 46 -2.01 32.12 -4.82
CA ALA A 46 -1.44 30.97 -4.13
C ALA A 46 -1.02 29.89 -5.14
N ALA A 47 0.27 29.83 -5.43
CA ALA A 47 0.87 28.72 -6.15
C ALA A 47 0.86 27.50 -5.21
N GLY A 48 0.06 26.50 -5.51
CA GLY A 48 0.01 25.26 -4.74
C GLY A 48 -1.30 24.49 -4.75
N SER A 49 -2.36 24.97 -5.42
CA SER A 49 -3.71 24.45 -5.17
C SER A 49 -4.12 23.23 -6.01
N GLY A 50 -3.51 22.93 -7.13
CA GLY A 50 -3.98 21.86 -8.01
C GLY A 50 -3.60 20.46 -7.54
N ALA A 51 -2.35 20.24 -7.17
CA ALA A 51 -1.89 18.94 -6.66
C ALA A 51 -2.34 18.67 -5.22
N GLN A 52 -2.59 19.75 -4.42
CA GLN A 52 -3.10 19.62 -3.05
C GLN A 52 -4.62 19.39 -2.97
N LEU A 53 -5.34 19.57 -4.07
CA LEU A 53 -6.80 19.39 -4.12
C LEU A 53 -7.23 17.96 -4.49
N ALA A 54 -6.33 17.15 -5.03
CA ALA A 54 -6.63 15.74 -5.28
C ALA A 54 -6.45 14.95 -3.96
N PRO A 55 -7.41 14.11 -3.56
CA PRO A 55 -7.24 13.25 -2.40
C PRO A 55 -6.08 12.29 -2.63
N HIS A 56 -5.06 12.40 -1.80
CA HIS A 56 -3.89 11.52 -1.80
C HIS A 56 -3.76 10.97 -0.39
N ALA A 57 -3.77 9.73 -0.24
CA ALA A 57 -3.28 8.98 0.91
C ALA A 57 -3.72 7.54 0.76
N THR A 58 -2.83 6.65 0.97
CA THR A 58 -3.13 5.24 0.77
C THR A 58 -2.04 4.43 1.41
N THR A 59 -2.42 3.33 2.04
CA THR A 59 -1.50 2.23 2.31
C THR A 59 -2.14 0.94 1.85
N ILE A 60 -1.46 0.28 0.93
CA ILE A 60 -1.82 -1.05 0.45
C ILE A 60 -0.71 -2.01 0.85
N VAL A 61 -1.08 -3.18 1.34
CA VAL A 61 -0.18 -4.28 1.63
C VAL A 61 -0.59 -5.50 0.83
N ALA A 62 0.38 -6.33 0.45
CA ALA A 62 0.13 -7.67 -0.07
C ALA A 62 1.17 -8.62 0.50
N LEU A 63 0.78 -9.86 0.77
CA LEU A 63 1.66 -10.93 1.23
C LEU A 63 1.19 -12.28 0.69
N THR A 64 2.15 -13.17 0.45
CA THR A 64 1.88 -14.57 0.10
C THR A 64 1.60 -15.39 1.35
N PHE A 65 0.83 -16.46 1.22
CA PHE A 65 0.58 -17.42 2.27
C PHE A 65 0.54 -18.85 1.71
N GLY A 66 0.60 -19.80 2.62
CA GLY A 66 0.71 -21.21 2.29
C GLY A 66 2.12 -21.60 1.87
N ASP A 67 2.35 -22.89 1.77
CA ASP A 67 3.60 -23.45 1.29
C ASP A 67 3.29 -24.31 0.07
N ALA A 68 3.92 -24.00 -1.06
CA ALA A 68 3.85 -24.82 -2.27
C ALA A 68 4.68 -26.11 -2.06
N GLY A 69 4.30 -26.87 -1.03
CA GLY A 69 4.91 -28.18 -0.77
C GLY A 69 4.75 -29.15 -1.94
N PRO A 70 5.34 -30.36 -1.87
CA PRO A 70 5.16 -31.37 -2.92
C PRO A 70 3.68 -31.59 -3.20
N ALA A 71 3.31 -31.66 -4.49
CA ALA A 71 1.92 -31.77 -4.93
C ALA A 71 1.13 -32.80 -4.10
N GLY A 72 0.13 -32.31 -3.35
CA GLY A 72 -0.80 -33.14 -2.57
C GLY A 72 -0.62 -33.12 -1.04
N SER A 73 0.34 -32.38 -0.48
CA SER A 73 0.55 -32.27 0.97
C SER A 73 0.33 -30.87 1.53
N GLY A 74 -0.01 -29.89 0.69
CA GLY A 74 -0.07 -28.48 1.06
C GLY A 74 -1.47 -28.03 1.49
N GLY A 75 -1.51 -27.09 2.46
CA GLY A 75 -2.67 -26.29 2.76
C GLY A 75 -3.01 -25.33 1.60
N GLU A 76 -4.02 -24.49 1.79
CA GLU A 76 -4.40 -23.44 0.85
C GLU A 76 -3.22 -22.48 0.60
N VAL A 77 -2.95 -22.17 -0.65
CA VAL A 77 -1.86 -21.29 -1.10
C VAL A 77 -2.45 -20.10 -1.85
N GLY A 78 -1.92 -18.92 -1.61
CA GLY A 78 -2.42 -17.73 -2.29
C GLY A 78 -1.74 -16.44 -1.88
N VAL A 79 -2.47 -15.36 -2.10
CA VAL A 79 -2.08 -14.01 -1.67
C VAL A 79 -3.20 -13.35 -0.88
N VAL A 80 -2.83 -12.56 0.11
CA VAL A 80 -3.70 -11.56 0.76
C VAL A 80 -3.31 -10.20 0.23
N MET A 81 -4.28 -9.38 -0.10
CA MET A 81 -4.09 -7.95 -0.34
C MET A 81 -5.04 -7.17 0.56
N ALA A 82 -4.52 -6.12 1.19
CA ALA A 82 -5.32 -5.27 2.06
C ALA A 82 -5.02 -3.79 1.82
N GLY A 83 -6.03 -2.94 2.00
CA GLY A 83 -5.90 -1.50 1.87
C GLY A 83 -6.71 -0.76 2.92
N ASP A 84 -6.16 0.34 3.42
CA ASP A 84 -6.89 1.26 4.28
C ASP A 84 -7.99 2.00 3.50
N ARG A 85 -8.90 2.69 4.23
CA ARG A 85 -10.06 3.38 3.60
C ARG A 85 -10.03 4.90 3.75
N ARG A 86 -8.94 5.47 4.27
CA ARG A 86 -8.83 6.93 4.46
C ARG A 86 -8.33 7.62 3.21
N ALA A 87 -8.99 8.71 2.83
CA ALA A 87 -8.44 9.69 1.90
C ALA A 87 -8.27 11.03 2.60
N THR A 88 -7.13 11.69 2.39
CA THR A 88 -6.83 13.00 2.97
C THR A 88 -6.73 14.06 1.88
N MET A 89 -7.01 15.28 2.26
CA MET A 89 -6.80 16.49 1.47
C MET A 89 -6.04 17.49 2.34
N GLY A 90 -4.74 17.59 2.11
CA GLY A 90 -3.83 18.26 3.03
C GLY A 90 -3.88 17.62 4.43
N SER A 91 -4.12 18.41 5.47
CA SER A 91 -4.23 17.95 6.85
C SER A 91 -5.60 17.39 7.24
N MET A 92 -6.60 17.48 6.34
CA MET A 92 -7.96 17.03 6.64
C MET A 92 -8.26 15.67 6.06
N ILE A 93 -9.12 14.89 6.76
CA ILE A 93 -9.69 13.66 6.22
C ILE A 93 -10.84 14.04 5.28
N ALA A 94 -10.66 13.77 3.98
CA ALA A 94 -11.67 14.05 2.96
C ALA A 94 -12.74 12.95 2.90
N ASN A 95 -12.33 11.69 3.09
CA ASN A 95 -13.23 10.54 3.09
C ASN A 95 -12.64 9.42 3.97
N ARG A 96 -13.50 8.58 4.58
CA ARG A 96 -13.10 7.46 5.45
C ARG A 96 -13.47 6.09 4.89
N GLU A 97 -14.13 6.04 3.75
CA GLU A 97 -14.73 4.82 3.21
C GLU A 97 -14.35 4.55 1.75
N ILE A 98 -13.24 5.15 1.28
CA ILE A 98 -12.74 4.91 -0.07
C ILE A 98 -12.21 3.48 -0.16
N GLU A 99 -12.63 2.77 -1.18
CA GLU A 99 -12.03 1.48 -1.53
C GLU A 99 -10.79 1.70 -2.40
N LYS A 100 -9.75 0.93 -2.11
CA LYS A 100 -8.44 1.04 -2.76
C LYS A 100 -7.91 -0.31 -3.24
N VAL A 101 -8.63 -1.39 -2.93
CA VAL A 101 -8.36 -2.75 -3.39
C VAL A 101 -9.56 -3.23 -4.16
N PHE A 102 -9.32 -3.72 -5.38
CA PHE A 102 -10.35 -4.12 -6.33
C PHE A 102 -9.99 -5.48 -6.93
N PRO A 103 -11.00 -6.29 -7.32
CA PRO A 103 -10.73 -7.43 -8.19
C PRO A 103 -10.18 -6.90 -9.53
N ALA A 104 -9.17 -7.54 -10.08
CA ALA A 104 -8.79 -7.33 -11.46
C ALA A 104 -9.53 -8.31 -12.36
N ASP A 105 -9.58 -9.57 -11.96
CA ASP A 105 -10.44 -10.64 -12.46
C ASP A 105 -10.66 -11.71 -11.37
N GLU A 106 -11.10 -12.91 -11.75
CA GLU A 106 -11.38 -14.01 -10.83
C GLU A 106 -10.15 -14.45 -10.01
N PHE A 107 -8.93 -14.36 -10.56
CA PHE A 107 -7.71 -14.85 -9.92
C PHE A 107 -6.70 -13.75 -9.63
N SER A 108 -7.12 -12.48 -9.62
CA SER A 108 -6.19 -11.39 -9.32
C SER A 108 -6.86 -10.17 -8.71
N ALA A 109 -6.07 -9.42 -7.95
CA ALA A 109 -6.45 -8.19 -7.27
C ALA A 109 -5.48 -7.06 -7.61
N VAL A 110 -5.98 -5.83 -7.60
CA VAL A 110 -5.18 -4.62 -7.77
C VAL A 110 -5.49 -3.63 -6.65
N GLY A 111 -4.45 -3.23 -5.94
CA GLY A 111 -4.48 -2.14 -4.98
C GLY A 111 -3.91 -0.88 -5.61
N ILE A 112 -4.48 0.28 -5.31
CA ILE A 112 -4.10 1.54 -5.94
C ILE A 112 -3.68 2.59 -4.91
N ALA A 113 -2.49 3.16 -5.12
CA ALA A 113 -2.00 4.32 -4.37
C ALA A 113 -1.80 5.51 -5.31
N GLY A 114 -2.08 6.72 -4.84
CA GLY A 114 -1.93 7.96 -5.60
C GLY A 114 -3.24 8.69 -5.85
N THR A 115 -3.40 9.33 -7.01
CA THR A 115 -4.55 10.17 -7.34
C THR A 115 -5.81 9.33 -7.57
N ALA A 116 -6.75 9.40 -6.63
CA ALA A 116 -7.90 8.49 -6.54
C ALA A 116 -8.74 8.42 -7.84
N GLY A 117 -9.06 9.55 -8.47
CA GLY A 117 -9.88 9.58 -9.68
C GLY A 117 -9.26 8.81 -10.84
N ILE A 118 -7.98 9.11 -11.15
CA ILE A 118 -7.22 8.44 -12.23
C ILE A 118 -7.01 6.95 -11.90
N ALA A 119 -6.78 6.65 -10.62
CA ALA A 119 -6.57 5.30 -10.17
C ALA A 119 -7.80 4.40 -10.41
N VAL A 120 -9.01 4.90 -10.12
CA VAL A 120 -10.27 4.17 -10.37
C VAL A 120 -10.51 3.97 -11.88
N GLU A 121 -10.22 4.97 -12.71
CA GLU A 121 -10.32 4.82 -14.18
C GLU A 121 -9.35 3.77 -14.71
N LEU A 122 -8.09 3.78 -14.21
CA LEU A 122 -7.07 2.79 -14.57
C LEU A 122 -7.55 1.36 -14.25
N VAL A 123 -8.11 1.16 -13.05
CA VAL A 123 -8.62 -0.15 -12.62
C VAL A 123 -9.78 -0.60 -13.51
N ARG A 124 -10.77 0.27 -13.76
CA ARG A 124 -11.93 -0.07 -14.61
C ARG A 124 -11.51 -0.43 -16.03
N LEU A 125 -10.57 0.33 -16.59
CA LEU A 125 -10.04 0.02 -17.92
C LEU A 125 -9.29 -1.31 -17.92
N PHE A 126 -8.50 -1.58 -16.89
CA PHE A 126 -7.77 -2.83 -16.75
C PHE A 126 -8.71 -4.03 -16.66
N GLN A 127 -9.75 -3.95 -15.82
CA GLN A 127 -10.79 -4.97 -15.72
C GLN A 127 -11.47 -5.24 -17.07
N LEU A 128 -11.87 -4.16 -17.78
CA LEU A 128 -12.53 -4.28 -19.09
C LEU A 128 -11.63 -4.96 -20.13
N GLU A 129 -10.33 -4.63 -20.12
CA GLU A 129 -9.38 -5.24 -21.04
C GLU A 129 -9.13 -6.73 -20.75
N LEU A 130 -9.06 -7.12 -19.49
CA LEU A 130 -8.94 -8.53 -19.10
C LEU A 130 -10.19 -9.33 -19.51
N GLU A 131 -11.38 -8.78 -19.23
CA GLU A 131 -12.65 -9.38 -19.64
C GLU A 131 -12.78 -9.48 -21.16
N HIS A 132 -12.36 -8.44 -21.88
CA HIS A 132 -12.36 -8.44 -23.34
C HIS A 132 -11.44 -9.52 -23.91
N TYR A 133 -10.21 -9.61 -23.37
CA TYR A 133 -9.25 -10.63 -23.77
C TYR A 133 -9.82 -12.05 -23.59
N GLU A 134 -10.39 -12.32 -22.42
CA GLU A 134 -11.01 -13.62 -22.11
C GLU A 134 -12.14 -13.98 -23.09
N LYS A 135 -13.00 -13.00 -23.41
CA LYS A 135 -14.10 -13.21 -24.36
C LYS A 135 -13.65 -13.49 -25.79
N ILE A 136 -12.53 -12.88 -26.21
CA ILE A 136 -12.01 -13.07 -27.58
C ILE A 136 -11.20 -14.36 -27.70
N GLU A 137 -10.33 -14.61 -26.71
CA GLU A 137 -9.40 -15.75 -26.77
C GLU A 137 -10.01 -17.03 -26.17
N GLY A 138 -11.11 -16.93 -25.42
CA GLY A 138 -11.73 -18.05 -24.71
C GLY A 138 -10.89 -18.61 -23.57
N ALA A 139 -9.88 -17.87 -23.11
CA ALA A 139 -8.98 -18.23 -22.03
C ALA A 139 -8.53 -16.99 -21.26
N LEU A 140 -8.25 -17.15 -19.97
CA LEU A 140 -7.70 -16.11 -19.14
C LEU A 140 -6.27 -15.72 -19.59
N LEU A 141 -5.96 -14.43 -19.53
CA LEU A 141 -4.59 -13.97 -19.69
C LEU A 141 -3.74 -14.49 -18.53
N SER A 142 -2.52 -14.98 -18.80
CA SER A 142 -1.61 -15.44 -17.75
C SER A 142 -1.32 -14.32 -16.74
N LEU A 143 -0.96 -14.67 -15.51
CA LEU A 143 -0.69 -13.67 -14.48
C LEU A 143 0.45 -12.71 -14.88
N ASP A 144 1.49 -13.21 -15.55
CA ASP A 144 2.55 -12.38 -16.13
C ASP A 144 2.02 -11.46 -17.24
N GLY A 145 1.11 -11.95 -18.07
CA GLY A 145 0.44 -11.15 -19.11
C GLY A 145 -0.35 -9.99 -18.52
N LYS A 146 -1.15 -10.25 -17.47
CA LYS A 146 -1.91 -9.23 -16.73
C LYS A 146 -0.96 -8.19 -16.13
N ALA A 147 0.11 -8.64 -15.44
CA ALA A 147 1.10 -7.76 -14.85
C ALA A 147 1.80 -6.88 -15.90
N ASN A 148 2.14 -7.42 -17.08
CA ASN A 148 2.72 -6.68 -18.19
C ASN A 148 1.72 -5.67 -18.79
N ARG A 149 0.44 -6.05 -18.90
CA ARG A 149 -0.60 -5.12 -19.39
C ARG A 149 -0.74 -3.91 -18.48
N LEU A 150 -0.80 -4.14 -17.16
CA LEU A 150 -0.86 -3.06 -16.17
C LEU A 150 0.37 -2.14 -16.26
N SER A 151 1.58 -2.70 -16.41
CA SER A 151 2.82 -1.95 -16.68
C SER A 151 2.69 -1.01 -17.89
N THR A 152 2.12 -1.50 -18.98
CA THR A 152 1.90 -0.71 -20.20
C THR A 152 0.91 0.43 -19.95
N MET A 153 -0.17 0.19 -19.22
CA MET A 153 -1.17 1.21 -18.87
C MET A 153 -0.58 2.31 -17.98
N ILE A 154 0.26 1.95 -17.00
CA ILE A 154 0.97 2.94 -16.17
C ILE A 154 1.87 3.81 -17.06
N ARG A 155 2.63 3.22 -17.97
CA ARG A 155 3.51 3.95 -18.90
C ARG A 155 2.74 4.91 -19.82
N GLN A 156 1.55 4.53 -20.25
CA GLN A 156 0.67 5.39 -21.05
C GLN A 156 0.20 6.63 -20.26
N ASN A 157 0.10 6.52 -18.92
CA ASN A 157 -0.28 7.61 -18.04
C ASN A 157 0.91 8.47 -17.54
N LEU A 158 2.13 8.24 -18.03
CA LEU A 158 3.33 8.97 -17.59
C LEU A 158 3.17 10.50 -17.73
N GLY A 159 2.47 10.98 -18.77
CA GLY A 159 2.20 12.40 -18.93
C GLY A 159 1.39 13.03 -17.79
N LEU A 160 0.45 12.29 -17.21
CA LEU A 160 -0.32 12.71 -16.03
C LEU A 160 0.54 12.62 -14.75
N ALA A 161 1.35 11.57 -14.64
CA ALA A 161 2.29 11.41 -13.53
C ALA A 161 3.28 12.58 -13.45
N MET A 162 3.79 13.06 -14.59
CA MET A 162 4.64 14.25 -14.70
C MET A 162 3.96 15.55 -14.25
N GLN A 163 2.63 15.59 -14.22
CA GLN A 163 1.84 16.69 -13.70
C GLN A 163 1.47 16.52 -12.22
N GLY A 164 2.05 15.53 -11.52
CA GLY A 164 1.76 15.24 -10.13
C GLY A 164 0.53 14.35 -9.91
N LEU A 165 -0.07 13.84 -10.99
CA LEU A 165 -1.25 12.96 -10.94
C LEU A 165 -0.84 11.50 -11.12
N ALA A 166 0.11 11.05 -10.29
CA ALA A 166 0.66 9.71 -10.36
C ALA A 166 -0.26 8.66 -9.71
N VAL A 167 -0.22 7.45 -10.26
CA VAL A 167 -0.84 6.26 -9.71
C VAL A 167 0.23 5.17 -9.62
N VAL A 168 0.37 4.57 -8.46
CA VAL A 168 1.29 3.45 -8.21
C VAL A 168 0.47 2.25 -7.72
N PRO A 169 0.15 1.30 -8.59
CA PRO A 169 -0.58 0.11 -8.19
C PRO A 169 0.32 -0.93 -7.53
N LEU A 170 -0.31 -1.80 -6.74
CA LEU A 170 0.20 -3.08 -6.30
C LEU A 170 -0.70 -4.14 -6.92
N PHE A 171 -0.15 -5.11 -7.61
CA PHE A 171 -0.91 -6.17 -8.27
C PHE A 171 -0.53 -7.51 -7.66
N ALA A 172 -1.52 -8.33 -7.33
CA ALA A 172 -1.28 -9.67 -6.80
C ALA A 172 -2.34 -10.64 -7.34
N GLY A 173 -1.98 -11.89 -7.45
CA GLY A 173 -2.91 -12.91 -7.91
C GLY A 173 -2.39 -14.32 -7.69
N TYR A 174 -3.27 -15.27 -7.95
CA TYR A 174 -2.93 -16.69 -7.99
C TYR A 174 -2.52 -17.07 -9.40
N ASP A 175 -1.33 -17.59 -9.55
CA ASP A 175 -0.79 -18.07 -10.82
C ASP A 175 -1.26 -19.49 -11.05
N LEU A 176 -2.23 -19.67 -11.92
CA LEU A 176 -2.83 -20.98 -12.25
C LEU A 176 -1.81 -21.97 -12.83
N ASP A 177 -0.79 -21.47 -13.55
CA ASP A 177 0.23 -22.32 -14.16
C ASP A 177 1.26 -22.81 -13.13
N ARG A 178 1.59 -21.95 -12.15
CA ARG A 178 2.57 -22.25 -11.11
C ARG A 178 1.96 -22.81 -9.83
N GLY A 179 0.65 -22.69 -9.64
CA GLY A 179 -0.04 -23.11 -8.43
C GLY A 179 0.36 -22.30 -7.18
N THR A 180 0.65 -21.02 -7.32
CA THR A 180 1.15 -20.19 -6.21
C THR A 180 0.67 -18.73 -6.31
N GLY A 181 0.62 -18.06 -5.16
CA GLY A 181 0.40 -16.63 -5.08
C GLY A 181 1.63 -15.83 -5.51
N ARG A 182 1.44 -14.75 -6.28
CA ARG A 182 2.51 -13.85 -6.74
C ARG A 182 2.12 -12.39 -6.59
N ILE A 183 3.11 -11.54 -6.34
CA ILE A 183 2.93 -10.10 -6.09
C ILE A 183 3.84 -9.32 -7.04
N PHE A 184 3.31 -8.23 -7.61
CA PHE A 184 4.04 -7.33 -8.50
C PHE A 184 3.88 -5.89 -8.04
N SER A 185 4.98 -5.21 -7.86
CA SER A 185 5.06 -3.78 -7.64
C SER A 185 5.44 -3.04 -8.92
N TYR A 186 5.13 -1.75 -8.96
CA TYR A 186 5.40 -0.91 -10.12
C TYR A 186 6.00 0.42 -9.70
N ASP A 187 6.81 0.99 -10.58
CA ASP A 187 7.17 2.39 -10.50
C ASP A 187 6.31 3.24 -11.45
N VAL A 188 6.43 4.56 -11.33
CA VAL A 188 5.63 5.51 -12.11
C VAL A 188 5.94 5.50 -13.62
N THR A 189 7.03 4.87 -14.03
CA THR A 189 7.43 4.74 -15.43
C THR A 189 6.91 3.45 -16.06
N GLY A 190 6.23 2.61 -15.28
CA GLY A 190 5.73 1.31 -15.67
C GLY A 190 6.78 0.20 -15.53
N GLY A 191 7.86 0.42 -14.77
CA GLY A 191 8.74 -0.68 -14.34
C GLY A 191 7.96 -1.66 -13.48
N ARG A 192 8.06 -2.96 -13.78
CA ARG A 192 7.39 -4.05 -13.08
C ARG A 192 8.42 -4.87 -12.33
N TYR A 193 8.16 -5.12 -11.05
CA TYR A 193 9.03 -5.89 -10.16
C TYR A 193 8.22 -6.99 -9.48
N GLU A 194 8.67 -8.23 -9.54
CA GLU A 194 8.07 -9.33 -8.80
C GLU A 194 8.63 -9.34 -7.38
N GLU A 195 7.72 -9.27 -6.40
CA GLU A 195 8.04 -9.31 -4.98
C GLU A 195 7.89 -10.72 -4.45
N ARG A 196 8.86 -11.18 -3.67
CA ARG A 196 8.92 -12.59 -3.27
C ARG A 196 7.83 -12.96 -2.27
N ASP A 197 7.76 -12.23 -1.16
CA ASP A 197 7.04 -12.64 0.05
C ASP A 197 5.91 -11.68 0.38
N HIS A 198 6.23 -10.39 0.40
CA HIS A 198 5.30 -9.33 0.73
C HIS A 198 5.77 -7.98 0.18
N HIS A 199 4.83 -7.07 -0.01
CA HIS A 199 5.14 -5.69 -0.39
C HIS A 199 4.07 -4.72 0.12
N SER A 200 4.40 -3.43 0.10
CA SER A 200 3.47 -2.35 0.43
C SER A 200 3.77 -1.12 -0.40
N VAL A 201 2.72 -0.40 -0.79
CA VAL A 201 2.79 0.87 -1.52
C VAL A 201 1.94 1.93 -0.83
N GLY A 202 2.26 3.20 -1.08
CA GLY A 202 1.56 4.36 -0.52
C GLY A 202 2.30 5.02 0.63
N SER A 203 1.68 6.02 1.28
CA SER A 203 2.31 6.89 2.28
C SER A 203 2.81 6.13 3.52
N GLY A 204 2.00 5.24 4.08
CA GLY A 204 2.36 4.40 5.23
C GLY A 204 3.16 3.14 4.89
N SER A 205 3.58 2.97 3.62
CA SER A 205 4.22 1.72 3.16
C SER A 205 5.51 1.37 3.90
N VAL A 206 6.27 2.36 4.37
CA VAL A 206 7.51 2.13 5.12
C VAL A 206 7.22 1.43 6.44
N PHE A 207 6.20 1.89 7.16
CA PHE A 207 5.77 1.32 8.44
C PHE A 207 5.14 -0.07 8.23
N ALA A 208 4.24 -0.19 7.26
CA ALA A 208 3.62 -1.46 6.91
C ALA A 208 4.66 -2.53 6.53
N ARG A 209 5.67 -2.19 5.72
CA ARG A 209 6.76 -3.12 5.38
C ARG A 209 7.58 -3.53 6.59
N GLY A 210 7.81 -2.61 7.53
CA GLY A 210 8.47 -2.90 8.80
C GLY A 210 7.70 -3.92 9.64
N SER A 211 6.37 -3.81 9.66
CA SER A 211 5.46 -4.74 10.32
C SER A 211 5.46 -6.10 9.63
N LEU A 212 5.23 -6.13 8.31
CA LEU A 212 5.24 -7.35 7.50
C LEU A 212 6.55 -8.14 7.66
N LYS A 213 7.70 -7.47 7.58
CA LYS A 213 9.02 -8.10 7.73
C LYS A 213 9.20 -8.84 9.06
N LYS A 214 8.52 -8.42 10.12
CA LYS A 214 8.64 -9.04 11.44
C LYS A 214 7.69 -10.21 11.63
N ARG A 215 6.55 -10.22 10.92
CA ARG A 215 5.44 -11.14 11.16
C ARG A 215 5.25 -12.17 10.06
N TRP A 216 5.60 -11.80 8.84
CA TRP A 216 5.54 -12.76 7.74
C TRP A 216 6.59 -13.85 7.91
N HIS A 217 6.18 -15.09 7.70
CA HIS A 217 7.05 -16.26 7.62
C HIS A 217 6.46 -17.27 6.64
N PRO A 218 7.29 -18.13 6.01
CA PRO A 218 6.79 -19.22 5.18
C PRO A 218 5.81 -20.11 5.96
N GLY A 219 4.78 -20.60 5.29
CA GLY A 219 3.77 -21.48 5.89
C GLY A 219 2.70 -20.79 6.72
N LEU A 220 2.55 -19.45 6.65
CA LEU A 220 1.34 -18.78 7.14
C LEU A 220 0.12 -19.38 6.47
N ASP A 221 -0.92 -19.69 7.23
CA ASP A 221 -2.24 -19.99 6.65
C ASP A 221 -2.99 -18.70 6.25
N ALA A 222 -4.10 -18.85 5.56
CA ALA A 222 -4.90 -17.72 5.07
C ALA A 222 -5.37 -16.81 6.20
N GLN A 223 -5.79 -17.37 7.34
CA GLN A 223 -6.30 -16.60 8.47
C GLN A 223 -5.17 -15.80 9.15
N ALA A 224 -4.02 -16.42 9.37
CA ALA A 224 -2.84 -15.74 9.91
C ALA A 224 -2.33 -14.66 8.95
N ALA A 225 -2.37 -14.90 7.63
CA ALA A 225 -2.00 -13.91 6.64
C ALA A 225 -2.94 -12.70 6.64
N VAL A 226 -4.26 -12.91 6.79
CA VAL A 226 -5.23 -11.82 6.98
C VAL A 226 -4.92 -11.03 8.24
N HIS A 227 -4.64 -11.69 9.36
CA HIS A 227 -4.25 -11.05 10.62
C HIS A 227 -3.00 -10.17 10.43
N VAL A 228 -1.95 -10.71 9.82
CA VAL A 228 -0.69 -9.98 9.53
C VAL A 228 -0.93 -8.76 8.63
N ALA A 229 -1.81 -8.88 7.61
CA ALA A 229 -2.15 -7.76 6.74
C ALA A 229 -2.86 -6.63 7.49
N VAL A 230 -3.86 -6.97 8.32
CA VAL A 230 -4.61 -5.99 9.13
C VAL A 230 -3.70 -5.33 10.16
N GLU A 231 -2.84 -6.10 10.82
CA GLU A 231 -1.87 -5.58 11.79
C GLU A 231 -0.83 -4.66 11.15
N ALA A 232 -0.39 -4.95 9.92
CA ALA A 232 0.52 -4.08 9.19
C ALA A 232 -0.12 -2.73 8.83
N LEU A 233 -1.42 -2.72 8.51
CA LEU A 233 -2.18 -1.47 8.30
C LEU A 233 -2.43 -0.73 9.62
N TYR A 234 -2.64 -1.44 10.72
CA TYR A 234 -2.76 -0.85 12.06
C TYR A 234 -1.46 -0.12 12.44
N ASP A 235 -0.30 -0.78 12.29
CA ASP A 235 1.02 -0.18 12.55
C ASP A 235 1.28 1.03 11.63
N ALA A 236 0.88 0.93 10.36
CA ALA A 236 1.02 2.06 9.45
C ALA A 236 0.15 3.25 9.84
N ALA A 237 -1.05 3.01 10.35
CA ALA A 237 -1.97 4.07 10.77
C ALA A 237 -1.55 4.77 12.07
N ASP A 238 -0.70 4.14 12.88
CA ASP A 238 -0.15 4.73 14.11
C ASP A 238 0.87 5.84 13.78
N ASP A 239 1.66 5.65 12.73
CA ASP A 239 2.75 6.55 12.35
C ASP A 239 2.44 7.43 11.11
N ASP A 240 1.51 7.02 10.24
CA ASP A 240 1.10 7.79 9.05
C ASP A 240 -0.31 8.35 9.21
N SER A 241 -0.44 9.66 9.40
CA SER A 241 -1.72 10.35 9.54
C SER A 241 -2.64 10.19 8.32
N ALA A 242 -2.09 9.85 7.17
CA ALA A 242 -2.80 9.67 5.92
C ALA A 242 -3.34 8.24 5.74
N THR A 243 -2.88 7.29 6.56
CA THR A 243 -3.40 5.91 6.61
C THR A 243 -4.53 5.80 7.64
N GLY A 244 -5.64 5.17 7.27
CA GLY A 244 -6.76 4.88 8.17
C GLY A 244 -6.58 3.54 8.86
N GLY A 245 -6.51 3.53 10.19
CA GLY A 245 -6.60 2.31 10.98
C GLY A 245 -8.04 1.79 11.10
N PRO A 246 -8.22 0.57 11.63
CA PRO A 246 -9.54 0.04 12.00
C PRO A 246 -10.27 1.01 12.95
N ASP A 247 -11.52 1.31 12.66
CA ASP A 247 -12.37 2.20 13.49
C ASP A 247 -13.59 1.43 14.01
N ALA A 248 -13.47 0.89 15.21
CA ALA A 248 -14.54 0.11 15.84
C ALA A 248 -15.77 0.96 16.18
N VAL A 249 -15.62 2.28 16.38
CA VAL A 249 -16.74 3.18 16.70
C VAL A 249 -17.62 3.40 15.47
N ARG A 250 -16.99 3.56 14.28
CA ARG A 250 -17.68 3.77 13.02
C ARG A 250 -17.88 2.50 12.22
N GLN A 251 -17.36 1.37 12.73
CA GLN A 251 -17.35 0.08 12.02
C GLN A 251 -16.72 0.15 10.63
N ILE A 252 -15.60 0.85 10.54
CA ILE A 252 -14.81 0.98 9.31
C ILE A 252 -13.58 0.08 9.42
N TRP A 253 -13.54 -0.95 8.58
CA TRP A 253 -12.47 -1.92 8.51
C TRP A 253 -11.70 -1.76 7.20
N PRO A 254 -10.43 -2.16 7.13
CA PRO A 254 -9.69 -2.18 5.86
C PRO A 254 -10.42 -3.10 4.85
N VAL A 255 -10.25 -2.83 3.57
CA VAL A 255 -10.64 -3.80 2.55
C VAL A 255 -9.56 -4.88 2.50
N VAL A 256 -9.93 -6.13 2.77
CA VAL A 256 -9.01 -7.27 2.72
C VAL A 256 -9.58 -8.32 1.77
N VAL A 257 -8.71 -8.85 0.93
CA VAL A 257 -9.06 -9.89 -0.03
C VAL A 257 -8.03 -11.02 -0.02
N THR A 258 -8.50 -12.22 -0.24
CA THR A 258 -7.67 -13.39 -0.51
C THR A 258 -7.86 -13.82 -1.96
N VAL A 259 -6.78 -14.29 -2.60
CA VAL A 259 -6.85 -14.86 -3.95
C VAL A 259 -6.09 -16.18 -3.94
N THR A 260 -6.81 -17.25 -4.25
CA THR A 260 -6.33 -18.64 -4.22
C THR A 260 -6.74 -19.37 -5.50
N ALA A 261 -6.55 -20.68 -5.55
CA ALA A 261 -7.07 -21.52 -6.62
C ALA A 261 -8.60 -21.46 -6.75
N ASP A 262 -9.30 -21.13 -5.65
CA ASP A 262 -10.77 -20.97 -5.63
C ASP A 262 -11.22 -19.57 -6.05
N GLY A 263 -10.26 -18.70 -6.44
CA GLY A 263 -10.52 -17.37 -6.94
C GLY A 263 -10.40 -16.26 -5.89
N TYR A 264 -10.90 -15.09 -6.26
CA TYR A 264 -10.93 -13.87 -5.46
C TYR A 264 -12.05 -13.94 -4.42
N ARG A 265 -11.72 -13.73 -3.15
CA ARG A 265 -12.68 -13.62 -2.04
C ARG A 265 -12.42 -12.38 -1.23
N ARG A 266 -13.43 -11.55 -1.03
CA ARG A 266 -13.38 -10.45 -0.05
C ARG A 266 -13.67 -11.00 1.34
N VAL A 267 -12.82 -10.63 2.30
CA VAL A 267 -13.01 -10.97 3.70
C VAL A 267 -14.16 -10.14 4.26
N PRO A 268 -15.18 -10.76 4.90
CA PRO A 268 -16.33 -10.04 5.47
C PRO A 268 -15.94 -9.09 6.62
N ASP A 269 -16.73 -8.03 6.79
CA ASP A 269 -16.47 -7.00 7.79
C ASP A 269 -16.57 -7.53 9.23
N ASP A 270 -17.37 -8.54 9.51
CA ASP A 270 -17.49 -9.20 10.82
C ASP A 270 -16.24 -10.03 11.16
N GLU A 271 -15.64 -10.72 10.17
CA GLU A 271 -14.35 -11.38 10.35
C GLU A 271 -13.25 -10.34 10.63
N LEU A 272 -13.23 -9.23 9.90
CA LEU A 272 -12.26 -8.15 10.10
C LEU A 272 -12.41 -7.44 11.44
N ALA A 273 -13.64 -7.28 11.92
CA ALA A 273 -13.92 -6.77 13.26
C ALA A 273 -13.31 -7.65 14.35
N ALA A 274 -13.44 -8.97 14.20
CA ALA A 274 -12.85 -9.93 15.14
C ALA A 274 -11.32 -9.87 15.12
N VAL A 275 -10.70 -9.82 13.92
CA VAL A 275 -9.24 -9.67 13.75
C VAL A 275 -8.75 -8.37 14.39
N ALA A 276 -9.41 -7.25 14.13
CA ALA A 276 -9.03 -5.96 14.71
C ALA A 276 -9.14 -5.95 16.24
N ALA A 277 -10.19 -6.56 16.81
CA ALA A 277 -10.35 -6.69 18.25
C ALA A 277 -9.25 -7.56 18.89
N GLN A 278 -8.86 -8.64 18.21
CA GLN A 278 -7.75 -9.50 18.64
C GLN A 278 -6.44 -8.73 18.67
N ILE A 279 -6.10 -7.98 17.61
CA ILE A 279 -4.89 -7.14 17.53
C ILE A 279 -4.84 -6.14 18.69
N VAL A 280 -5.94 -5.46 18.99
CA VAL A 280 -6.02 -4.51 20.10
C VAL A 280 -5.77 -5.21 21.45
N THR A 281 -6.35 -6.39 21.64
CA THR A 281 -6.16 -7.19 22.88
C THR A 281 -4.70 -7.58 23.04
N GLU A 282 -4.07 -8.16 22.02
CA GLU A 282 -2.66 -8.57 22.03
C GLU A 282 -1.72 -7.39 22.32
N ARG A 283 -2.00 -6.22 21.73
CA ARG A 283 -1.22 -5.00 21.98
C ARG A 283 -1.38 -4.48 23.40
N THR A 284 -2.58 -4.58 23.97
CA THR A 284 -2.85 -4.17 25.35
C THR A 284 -2.10 -5.05 26.33
N GLU A 285 -2.15 -6.36 26.14
CA GLU A 285 -1.43 -7.33 26.96
C GLU A 285 0.09 -7.13 26.91
N GLN A 286 0.63 -6.89 25.72
CA GLN A 286 2.06 -6.58 25.55
C GLN A 286 2.47 -5.29 26.27
N ALA A 287 1.63 -4.25 26.20
CA ALA A 287 1.89 -2.98 26.88
C ALA A 287 1.87 -3.14 28.39
N ASP A 288 0.96 -3.90 28.95
CA ASP A 288 0.85 -4.18 30.39
C ASP A 288 1.99 -5.06 30.88
N GLY A 289 2.38 -6.08 30.12
CA GLY A 289 3.57 -6.89 30.38
C GLY A 289 4.85 -6.06 30.45
N ASN A 290 5.03 -5.14 29.49
CA ASN A 290 6.17 -4.23 29.45
C ASN A 290 6.17 -3.22 30.63
N ARG A 291 4.98 -2.76 31.08
CA ARG A 291 4.87 -1.88 32.27
C ARG A 291 5.23 -2.62 33.54
N ALA A 292 4.81 -3.88 33.66
CA ALA A 292 5.13 -4.72 34.83
C ALA A 292 6.63 -5.07 34.90
N ALA A 293 7.30 -5.21 33.74
CA ALA A 293 8.71 -5.54 33.66
C ALA A 293 9.65 -4.33 33.90
N ARG A 294 9.15 -3.09 33.90
CA ARG A 294 9.95 -1.91 34.18
C ARG A 294 10.40 -1.87 35.65
N PRO A 295 11.72 -1.79 35.96
CA PRO A 295 12.19 -1.62 37.35
C PRO A 295 11.54 -0.37 37.95
N ARG A 296 10.93 -0.49 39.13
CA ARG A 296 10.49 0.68 39.88
C ARG A 296 11.72 1.54 40.16
N ALA A 297 11.70 2.79 39.72
CA ALA A 297 12.73 3.76 40.09
C ALA A 297 12.85 3.77 41.64
N PRO A 298 14.08 3.75 42.19
CA PRO A 298 14.26 3.83 43.62
C PRO A 298 13.58 5.11 44.12
N ARG A 299 12.69 4.94 45.13
CA ARG A 299 12.12 6.09 45.85
C ARG A 299 13.30 6.87 46.43
N THR A 300 13.56 8.05 45.92
CA THR A 300 14.47 8.99 46.60
C THR A 300 13.90 9.26 47.96
N ALA A 301 14.57 8.70 48.99
CA ALA A 301 14.28 9.02 50.36
C ALA A 301 14.43 10.55 50.51
N GLY A 302 13.31 11.22 50.87
CA GLY A 302 13.35 12.64 51.15
C GLY A 302 14.38 12.89 52.25
N GLN A 303 15.40 13.72 51.94
CA GLN A 303 16.27 14.31 52.92
C GLN A 303 15.40 15.21 53.80
N GLY A 304 15.04 14.70 54.96
CA GLY A 304 14.57 15.53 56.06
C GLY A 304 15.69 16.48 56.45
N GLY A 305 15.58 17.74 56.09
CA GLY A 305 16.40 18.79 56.65
C GLY A 305 15.91 19.15 58.01
N ASP A 306 16.59 18.64 59.05
CA ASP A 306 16.50 19.24 60.37
C ASP A 306 17.29 20.57 60.34
N ALA A 307 16.53 21.66 60.39
CA ALA A 307 17.06 22.98 60.70
C ALA A 307 17.00 23.20 62.19
N GLN A 308 18.20 23.28 62.81
CA GLN A 308 18.40 23.98 64.06
C GLN A 308 18.66 25.46 63.82
#